data_eb6d9fe9d2b42c9f0b02dae02722560c
#
_entry.id   eb6d9fe9d2b42c9f0b02dae02722560c
#
_cell.length_a   1.000
_cell.length_b   1.000
_cell.length_c   1.000
_cell.angle_alpha   90.00
_cell.angle_beta   90.00
_cell.angle_gamma   90.00
#
_symmetry.space_group_name_H-M   'P 1'
#
loop_
_entity.id
_entity.type
_entity.pdbx_description
1 polymer ?
#
loop_
_entity_poly.entity_id
_entity_poly.type
_entity_poly.pdbx_seq_one_letter_code
_entity_poly.pdbx_strand_id
1 'polypeptide(L)'
;MVAVTSVEQPVAAAASVPVAPFVATRAARAAARAAVIASSGHSVSAVEGLPGSGSGGSPAQAALAFSVLAAARRDFEQRDAGRVAASAVGTSLVVSPNLLMNPGAEFGDDSPSGNSAVSIPGWKLTGTPTVIEYGAPRNSWPTGVSFAMPTLPTFMGYPQANSGPPNGGEQFFGGGNVATATLTQTVDLSSIGADIDLGGVNYNLSGWLGGYLFNPSAASVKVSFLDSNRTYLGASSIGPVSMWDRWLQTGFKERHAAGLLPEGTRFAEVVVNLEACNPIKYGFNAAYNPAFADNISFTVSADLPAPPDPEPAPSVVGELDHIYMVYMENKGYNQIVGSPNAPFTNSLINAYGFSSNSYGLTHPSLPNYYPIVGGTDYGLTYNCASPCISSDNILTANIDAAGKTWRGYAQSLTYDGNPLVSSGDYATDQLPFPAFEAIADDPAYAKAHIVPLEQMAIDLQSADTAPNFAWFAANEDFNGEGPIDFPWGMLNFVLGQLSPAHQYNVAALDQFLSETVPVIMNSPVWNDPTLKTAVVVTFDEDNNNLSLGIGNEGNHIVTVVIPSPGAIAAGMRPGSYTATNHYNHYSLLRMIEDSLGLPYLTKNDQYASPMNEFWTAGVVV
;
A
#
# COMPACT_ATOMS: atom_id res chain seq x y z
N MET A 1 -21.08 -61.63 -40.57
CA MET A 1 -22.41 -61.72 -39.94
C MET A 1 -22.21 -62.34 -38.55
N VAL A 2 -22.11 -61.55 -37.54
CA VAL A 2 -22.47 -61.91 -36.16
C VAL A 2 -22.93 -60.59 -35.48
N ALA A 3 -24.16 -60.57 -35.08
CA ALA A 3 -24.82 -59.49 -34.38
C ALA A 3 -24.41 -59.51 -32.90
N VAL A 4 -24.09 -58.37 -32.33
CA VAL A 4 -23.97 -58.21 -30.88
C VAL A 4 -25.03 -57.20 -30.42
N THR A 5 -25.93 -57.72 -29.65
CA THR A 5 -27.05 -57.01 -29.00
C THR A 5 -26.52 -56.13 -27.87
N SER A 6 -26.97 -54.85 -27.88
CA SER A 6 -26.82 -53.90 -26.80
C SER A 6 -27.80 -54.20 -25.65
N VAL A 7 -27.28 -54.21 -24.41
CA VAL A 7 -28.09 -54.22 -23.21
C VAL A 7 -27.98 -52.85 -22.55
N GLU A 8 -29.09 -52.11 -22.55
CA GLU A 8 -29.28 -50.91 -21.78
C GLU A 8 -29.54 -51.27 -20.30
N GLN A 9 -28.81 -50.63 -19.38
CA GLN A 9 -29.21 -50.56 -17.98
C GLN A 9 -29.58 -49.11 -17.62
N PRO A 10 -30.56 -48.91 -16.74
CA PRO A 10 -31.09 -47.59 -16.43
C PRO A 10 -30.21 -46.84 -15.45
N VAL A 11 -29.98 -45.55 -15.76
CA VAL A 11 -29.29 -44.58 -14.89
C VAL A 11 -30.24 -44.18 -13.77
N ALA A 12 -29.81 -44.44 -12.52
CA ALA A 12 -30.49 -43.95 -11.33
C ALA A 12 -30.24 -42.45 -11.14
N ALA A 13 -31.32 -41.70 -10.98
CA ALA A 13 -31.26 -40.26 -10.67
C ALA A 13 -30.62 -40.01 -9.30
N ALA A 14 -29.52 -39.28 -9.31
CA ALA A 14 -28.92 -38.76 -8.08
C ALA A 14 -29.67 -37.51 -7.58
N ALA A 15 -30.11 -37.59 -6.34
CA ALA A 15 -30.80 -36.49 -5.66
C ALA A 15 -29.83 -35.31 -5.43
N SER A 16 -30.28 -34.12 -5.83
CA SER A 16 -29.59 -32.86 -5.56
C SER A 16 -29.57 -32.53 -4.06
N VAL A 17 -28.38 -32.42 -3.50
CA VAL A 17 -28.15 -31.87 -2.16
C VAL A 17 -28.07 -30.35 -2.30
N PRO A 18 -28.82 -29.56 -1.52
CA PRO A 18 -28.74 -28.11 -1.61
C PRO A 18 -27.43 -27.61 -0.97
N VAL A 19 -26.63 -26.88 -1.73
CA VAL A 19 -25.46 -26.15 -1.23
C VAL A 19 -25.97 -24.90 -0.49
N ALA A 20 -25.77 -24.86 0.81
CA ALA A 20 -26.02 -23.67 1.62
C ALA A 20 -24.86 -22.67 1.43
N PRO A 21 -25.13 -21.35 1.36
CA PRO A 21 -24.08 -20.37 1.14
C PRO A 21 -23.19 -20.19 2.37
N PHE A 22 -21.90 -20.27 2.16
CA PHE A 22 -20.86 -20.11 3.17
C PHE A 22 -20.62 -18.60 3.47
N VAL A 23 -21.50 -17.97 4.27
CA VAL A 23 -21.35 -16.58 4.74
C VAL A 23 -21.44 -16.55 6.28
N ALA A 24 -20.76 -17.44 6.98
CA ALA A 24 -20.86 -17.51 8.44
C ALA A 24 -19.54 -17.50 9.22
N THR A 25 -18.39 -17.36 8.60
CA THR A 25 -17.11 -17.54 9.33
C THR A 25 -16.51 -16.26 9.93
N ARG A 26 -16.79 -15.08 9.41
CA ARG A 26 -16.29 -13.82 9.99
C ARG A 26 -17.03 -13.40 11.25
N ALA A 27 -18.37 -13.56 11.28
CA ALA A 27 -19.18 -13.25 12.45
C ALA A 27 -18.94 -14.24 13.62
N ALA A 28 -18.69 -15.52 13.33
CA ALA A 28 -18.39 -16.52 14.34
C ALA A 28 -17.01 -16.33 15.02
N ARG A 29 -16.01 -15.86 14.29
CA ARG A 29 -14.68 -15.53 14.87
C ARG A 29 -14.71 -14.24 15.70
N ALA A 30 -15.50 -13.26 15.31
CA ALA A 30 -15.71 -12.05 16.12
C ALA A 30 -16.46 -12.35 17.43
N ALA A 31 -17.46 -13.22 17.40
CA ALA A 31 -18.21 -13.65 18.59
C ALA A 31 -17.34 -14.49 19.56
N ALA A 32 -16.45 -15.34 19.04
CA ALA A 32 -15.53 -16.13 19.86
C ALA A 32 -14.47 -15.24 20.56
N ARG A 33 -14.00 -14.17 19.93
CA ARG A 33 -13.10 -13.19 20.57
C ARG A 33 -13.80 -12.35 21.64
N ALA A 34 -15.06 -11.96 21.42
CA ALA A 34 -15.85 -11.23 22.41
C ALA A 34 -16.15 -12.09 23.65
N ALA A 35 -16.36 -13.40 23.49
CA ALA A 35 -16.62 -14.31 24.60
C ALA A 35 -15.38 -14.56 25.50
N VAL A 36 -14.16 -14.51 24.93
CA VAL A 36 -12.91 -14.67 25.68
C VAL A 36 -12.60 -13.41 26.51
N ILE A 37 -13.00 -12.22 26.06
CA ILE A 37 -12.82 -10.97 26.82
C ILE A 37 -13.84 -10.85 27.98
N ALA A 38 -15.02 -11.44 27.84
CA ALA A 38 -16.05 -11.41 28.87
C ALA A 38 -15.83 -12.43 30.00
N SER A 39 -14.94 -13.43 29.84
CA SER A 39 -14.67 -14.47 30.84
C SER A 39 -13.46 -14.19 31.76
N SER A 40 -12.70 -13.09 31.55
CA SER A 40 -11.61 -12.68 32.44
C SER A 40 -12.09 -11.64 33.47
N GLY A 41 -13.05 -12.00 34.27
CA GLY A 41 -13.44 -11.24 35.46
C GLY A 41 -12.34 -11.30 36.52
N HIS A 42 -11.49 -10.28 36.56
CA HIS A 42 -10.63 -10.07 37.71
C HIS A 42 -11.31 -9.11 38.68
N SER A 43 -11.77 -9.67 39.76
CA SER A 43 -12.16 -8.93 40.98
C SER A 43 -10.92 -8.25 41.55
N VAL A 44 -10.97 -6.94 41.66
CA VAL A 44 -9.94 -6.17 42.38
C VAL A 44 -10.15 -6.39 43.87
N SER A 45 -9.35 -7.24 44.47
CA SER A 45 -9.23 -7.36 45.92
C SER A 45 -8.44 -6.18 46.46
N ALA A 46 -8.92 -5.59 47.53
CA ALA A 46 -8.33 -4.50 48.28
C ALA A 46 -6.87 -4.80 48.67
N VAL A 47 -5.98 -3.90 48.40
CA VAL A 47 -4.61 -3.93 48.90
C VAL A 47 -4.60 -3.28 50.27
N GLU A 48 -4.56 -4.08 51.32
CA GLU A 48 -4.08 -3.71 52.64
C GLU A 48 -2.54 -3.86 52.63
N GLY A 49 -1.83 -2.82 53.10
CA GLY A 49 -0.42 -2.94 53.40
C GLY A 49 0.41 -1.74 53.00
N LEU A 50 0.32 -0.62 53.74
CA LEU A 50 1.34 0.42 53.78
C LEU A 50 2.33 0.16 54.92
N PRO A 51 3.65 0.10 54.71
CA PRO A 51 4.63 0.29 55.76
C PRO A 51 4.89 1.79 55.95
N GLY A 52 5.05 2.19 57.19
CA GLY A 52 5.12 3.55 57.64
C GLY A 52 6.44 4.27 57.45
N SER A 53 6.30 5.57 57.59
CA SER A 53 7.22 6.59 58.06
C SER A 53 8.58 6.78 57.37
N GLY A 54 8.71 7.94 56.71
CA GLY A 54 9.97 8.57 56.35
C GLY A 54 9.77 9.96 55.74
N SER A 55 9.68 10.95 56.56
CA SER A 55 10.04 12.39 56.47
C SER A 55 9.94 13.13 55.13
N GLY A 56 9.11 14.17 55.09
CA GLY A 56 9.49 15.46 54.52
C GLY A 56 8.87 15.85 53.19
N GLY A 57 7.55 15.83 53.07
CA GLY A 57 6.85 16.61 52.05
C GLY A 57 6.23 17.86 52.66
N SER A 58 6.47 19.05 52.06
CA SER A 58 5.88 20.28 52.57
C SER A 58 4.36 20.29 52.42
N PRO A 59 3.61 20.97 53.31
CA PRO A 59 2.14 21.06 53.21
C PRO A 59 1.61 21.57 51.84
N ALA A 60 2.45 22.33 51.13
CA ALA A 60 2.13 22.84 49.80
C ALA A 60 2.08 21.75 48.71
N GLN A 61 2.92 20.72 48.82
CA GLN A 61 2.90 19.59 47.83
C GLN A 61 1.69 18.68 48.03
N ALA A 62 1.26 18.47 49.26
CA ALA A 62 0.03 17.74 49.55
C ALA A 62 -1.21 18.51 49.06
N ALA A 63 -1.25 19.83 49.24
CA ALA A 63 -2.35 20.67 48.75
C ALA A 63 -2.43 20.68 47.21
N LEU A 64 -1.28 20.65 46.51
CA LEU A 64 -1.24 20.59 45.07
C LEU A 64 -1.75 19.24 44.55
N ALA A 65 -1.35 18.13 45.16
CA ALA A 65 -1.83 16.78 44.82
C ALA A 65 -3.34 16.64 45.04
N PHE A 66 -3.86 17.19 46.13
CA PHE A 66 -5.33 17.20 46.39
C PHE A 66 -6.09 18.09 45.40
N SER A 67 -5.54 19.21 44.97
CA SER A 67 -6.18 20.08 44.00
C SER A 67 -6.22 19.46 42.60
N VAL A 68 -5.17 18.72 42.20
CA VAL A 68 -5.12 17.97 40.91
C VAL A 68 -6.11 16.79 40.95
N LEU A 69 -6.19 16.04 42.05
CA LEU A 69 -7.18 14.98 42.23
C LEU A 69 -8.61 15.51 42.23
N ALA A 70 -8.84 16.65 42.88
CA ALA A 70 -10.16 17.28 42.90
C ALA A 70 -10.58 17.84 41.52
N ALA A 71 -9.63 18.33 40.72
CA ALA A 71 -9.88 18.74 39.35
C ALA A 71 -10.19 17.54 38.44
N ALA A 72 -9.39 16.47 38.55
CA ALA A 72 -9.65 15.23 37.81
C ALA A 72 -10.99 14.58 38.17
N ARG A 73 -11.40 14.64 39.45
CA ARG A 73 -12.68 14.13 39.90
C ARG A 73 -13.87 14.95 39.39
N ARG A 74 -13.74 16.29 39.35
CA ARG A 74 -14.77 17.16 38.75
C ARG A 74 -14.90 16.95 37.26
N ASP A 75 -13.78 16.73 36.57
CA ASP A 75 -13.77 16.43 35.14
C ASP A 75 -14.45 15.09 34.85
N PHE A 76 -14.25 14.09 35.71
CA PHE A 76 -14.91 12.79 35.64
C PHE A 76 -16.41 12.89 35.95
N GLU A 77 -16.80 13.63 37.00
CA GLU A 77 -18.20 13.85 37.38
C GLU A 77 -18.97 14.70 36.33
N GLN A 78 -18.30 15.66 35.65
CA GLN A 78 -18.90 16.40 34.54
C GLN A 78 -19.08 15.51 33.29
N ARG A 79 -18.18 14.58 33.03
CA ARG A 79 -18.33 13.60 31.93
C ARG A 79 -19.48 12.61 32.20
N ASP A 80 -19.64 12.16 33.45
CA ASP A 80 -20.75 11.26 33.83
C ASP A 80 -22.09 12.01 33.87
N ALA A 81 -22.14 13.26 34.30
CA ALA A 81 -23.37 14.08 34.26
C ALA A 81 -23.82 14.36 32.81
N GLY A 82 -22.88 14.56 31.88
CA GLY A 82 -23.17 14.65 30.45
C GLY A 82 -23.73 13.34 29.86
N ARG A 83 -23.25 12.21 30.35
CA ARG A 83 -23.76 10.88 29.96
C ARG A 83 -25.14 10.57 30.52
N VAL A 84 -25.39 10.97 31.76
CA VAL A 84 -26.71 10.74 32.44
C VAL A 84 -27.79 11.68 31.85
N ALA A 85 -27.43 12.91 31.45
CA ALA A 85 -28.37 13.82 30.79
C ALA A 85 -28.78 13.34 29.39
N ALA A 86 -27.89 12.66 28.66
CA ALA A 86 -28.18 12.04 27.37
C ALA A 86 -29.05 10.76 27.47
N SER A 87 -29.16 10.16 28.66
CA SER A 87 -29.92 8.92 28.88
C SER A 87 -31.42 9.11 29.21
N ALA A 88 -31.89 10.37 29.33
CA ALA A 88 -33.23 10.67 29.84
C ALA A 88 -34.32 10.93 28.79
N VAL A 89 -33.96 10.91 27.49
CA VAL A 89 -34.95 10.97 26.40
C VAL A 89 -34.74 9.75 25.50
N GLY A 90 -35.67 8.80 25.58
CA GLY A 90 -35.65 7.53 24.87
C GLY A 90 -35.91 7.64 23.36
N THR A 91 -35.17 8.51 22.68
CA THR A 91 -34.96 8.46 21.23
C THR A 91 -33.48 8.11 21.02
N SER A 92 -33.21 6.97 20.41
CA SER A 92 -31.89 6.64 19.88
C SER A 92 -31.45 7.84 19.04
N LEU A 93 -30.47 8.63 19.52
CA LEU A 93 -29.89 9.70 18.74
C LEU A 93 -29.25 9.07 17.51
N VAL A 94 -29.81 9.29 16.34
CA VAL A 94 -29.21 8.88 15.07
C VAL A 94 -27.94 9.69 14.92
N VAL A 95 -26.83 9.01 14.76
CA VAL A 95 -25.53 9.63 14.46
C VAL A 95 -25.15 9.20 13.04
N SER A 96 -24.77 10.13 12.21
CA SER A 96 -24.30 9.83 10.86
C SER A 96 -23.06 8.93 10.89
N PRO A 97 -22.77 8.17 9.84
CA PRO A 97 -21.44 7.63 9.61
C PRO A 97 -20.42 8.77 9.52
N ASN A 98 -19.13 8.45 9.38
CA ASN A 98 -18.12 9.45 9.06
C ASN A 98 -18.45 10.09 7.70
N LEU A 99 -18.52 11.42 7.67
CA LEU A 99 -18.90 12.21 6.48
C LEU A 99 -17.68 12.61 5.63
N LEU A 100 -16.50 12.13 5.97
CA LEU A 100 -15.28 12.35 5.20
C LEU A 100 -14.98 11.15 4.31
N MET A 101 -14.59 11.41 3.07
CA MET A 101 -14.07 10.41 2.15
C MET A 101 -12.60 10.12 2.50
N ASN A 102 -12.18 8.87 2.33
CA ASN A 102 -10.79 8.45 2.54
C ASN A 102 -10.17 9.02 3.85
N PRO A 103 -10.81 8.82 5.00
CA PRO A 103 -10.43 9.49 6.24
C PRO A 103 -9.15 8.94 6.89
N GLY A 104 -8.70 7.74 6.47
CA GLY A 104 -7.52 7.02 6.95
C GLY A 104 -6.43 6.86 5.88
N ALA A 105 -6.53 7.59 4.75
CA ALA A 105 -5.57 7.48 3.65
C ALA A 105 -5.55 6.14 2.88
N GLU A 106 -6.57 5.28 3.05
CA GLU A 106 -6.59 3.90 2.55
C GLU A 106 -6.83 3.77 1.03
N PHE A 107 -6.96 4.88 0.30
CA PHE A 107 -7.22 4.88 -1.13
C PHE A 107 -6.12 5.63 -1.86
N GLY A 108 -5.43 4.94 -2.76
CA GLY A 108 -4.36 5.50 -3.58
C GLY A 108 -2.97 5.06 -3.16
N ASP A 109 -1.99 5.58 -3.89
CA ASP A 109 -0.58 5.26 -3.69
C ASP A 109 -0.07 5.77 -2.34
N ASP A 110 0.86 5.04 -1.76
CA ASP A 110 1.71 5.48 -0.66
C ASP A 110 3.08 5.97 -1.15
N SER A 111 3.84 6.53 -0.25
CA SER A 111 5.23 6.91 -0.42
C SER A 111 6.09 6.13 0.56
N PRO A 112 6.81 5.08 0.12
CA PRO A 112 7.61 4.25 1.02
C PRO A 112 8.67 5.03 1.80
N SER A 113 9.18 6.12 1.21
CA SER A 113 10.12 7.02 1.88
C SER A 113 9.45 8.10 2.73
N GLY A 114 8.15 8.31 2.58
CA GLY A 114 7.43 9.46 3.13
C GLY A 114 7.83 10.82 2.52
N ASN A 115 8.54 10.82 1.40
CA ASN A 115 9.07 12.03 0.77
C ASN A 115 8.40 12.37 -0.56
N SER A 116 7.85 11.38 -1.25
CA SER A 116 7.20 11.59 -2.54
C SER A 116 5.83 12.22 -2.37
N ALA A 117 5.47 13.13 -3.27
CA ALA A 117 4.10 13.61 -3.38
C ALA A 117 3.26 12.54 -4.07
N VAL A 118 2.17 12.13 -3.44
CA VAL A 118 1.22 11.15 -3.96
C VAL A 118 -0.17 11.76 -4.11
N SER A 119 -1.00 11.16 -4.95
CA SER A 119 -2.41 11.51 -5.04
C SER A 119 -3.13 10.97 -3.80
N ILE A 120 -3.98 11.79 -3.18
CA ILE A 120 -4.79 11.38 -2.03
C ILE A 120 -6.26 11.53 -2.41
N PRO A 121 -6.88 10.46 -2.93
CA PRO A 121 -8.27 10.52 -3.40
C PRO A 121 -9.23 11.05 -2.34
N GLY A 122 -10.18 11.89 -2.76
CA GLY A 122 -11.15 12.52 -1.86
C GLY A 122 -10.67 13.80 -1.18
N TRP A 123 -9.37 14.13 -1.21
CA TRP A 123 -8.81 15.32 -0.57
C TRP A 123 -8.26 16.33 -1.57
N LYS A 124 -8.58 17.60 -1.33
CA LYS A 124 -7.91 18.73 -2.02
C LYS A 124 -6.63 19.06 -1.26
N LEU A 125 -5.50 18.98 -1.95
CA LEU A 125 -4.17 19.13 -1.37
C LEU A 125 -3.62 20.54 -1.55
N THR A 126 -2.85 21.02 -0.55
CA THR A 126 -1.96 22.18 -0.67
C THR A 126 -0.61 21.82 -0.09
N GLY A 127 0.47 22.23 -0.74
CA GLY A 127 1.79 21.68 -0.48
C GLY A 127 1.93 20.30 -1.12
N THR A 128 2.78 19.47 -0.55
CA THR A 128 3.02 18.10 -1.00
C THR A 128 2.85 17.12 0.16
N PRO A 129 1.64 17.01 0.75
CA PRO A 129 1.39 15.96 1.72
C PRO A 129 1.60 14.61 1.05
N THR A 130 1.84 13.59 1.86
CA THR A 130 2.09 12.24 1.39
C THR A 130 1.25 11.24 2.17
N VAL A 131 1.22 10.01 1.71
CA VAL A 131 0.66 8.85 2.41
C VAL A 131 1.82 7.93 2.75
N ILE A 132 1.80 7.32 3.90
CA ILE A 132 2.88 6.46 4.40
C ILE A 132 2.25 5.18 4.94
N GLU A 133 2.79 4.05 4.56
CA GLU A 133 2.41 2.75 5.09
C GLU A 133 2.89 2.57 6.53
N TYR A 134 2.08 1.93 7.36
CA TYR A 134 2.48 1.54 8.71
C TYR A 134 3.63 0.53 8.65
N GLY A 135 4.71 0.85 9.37
CA GLY A 135 5.89 -0.02 9.41
C GLY A 135 6.87 0.21 8.27
N ALA A 136 6.55 1.07 7.31
CA ALA A 136 7.47 1.38 6.21
C ALA A 136 8.85 1.79 6.74
N PRO A 137 9.93 1.33 6.11
CA PRO A 137 11.28 1.71 6.46
C PRO A 137 11.50 3.19 6.17
N ARG A 138 11.99 3.94 7.15
CA ARG A 138 12.25 5.36 6.94
C ARG A 138 13.55 5.56 6.14
N ASN A 139 13.43 5.61 4.83
CA ASN A 139 14.56 5.78 3.91
C ASN A 139 15.14 7.21 3.85
N SER A 140 14.58 8.16 4.56
CA SER A 140 14.92 9.58 4.44
C SER A 140 15.78 10.15 5.58
N TRP A 141 16.24 9.33 6.48
CA TRP A 141 17.20 9.81 7.48
C TRP A 141 18.60 9.88 6.86
N PRO A 142 19.45 10.86 7.21
CA PRO A 142 20.83 10.89 6.74
C PRO A 142 21.65 9.66 7.16
N THR A 143 21.00 8.77 7.87
CA THR A 143 21.49 7.47 8.29
C THR A 143 20.41 6.44 7.99
N GLY A 144 19.97 6.29 6.78
CA GLY A 144 18.99 5.28 6.36
C GLY A 144 19.34 3.84 6.72
N VAL A 145 19.60 3.59 8.00
CA VAL A 145 19.79 2.27 8.54
C VAL A 145 18.43 1.69 8.84
N SER A 146 17.76 1.21 7.82
CA SER A 146 16.75 0.19 7.97
C SER A 146 17.49 -1.12 8.29
N PHE A 147 17.89 -1.30 9.53
CA PHE A 147 18.23 -2.63 9.97
C PHE A 147 16.94 -3.43 10.03
N ALA A 148 16.72 -4.27 9.05
CA ALA A 148 15.91 -5.47 9.18
C ALA A 148 16.59 -6.45 10.16
N MET A 149 16.89 -5.98 11.38
CA MET A 149 17.19 -6.86 12.49
C MET A 149 15.88 -7.09 13.25
N PRO A 150 15.36 -8.31 13.31
CA PRO A 150 14.10 -8.65 13.95
C PRO A 150 14.02 -8.28 15.45
N THR A 151 15.02 -7.65 16.02
CA THR A 151 15.15 -7.42 17.47
C THR A 151 15.63 -6.04 17.88
N LEU A 152 15.93 -5.13 16.94
CA LEU A 152 16.10 -3.72 17.33
C LEU A 152 14.72 -3.05 17.39
N PRO A 153 14.41 -2.31 18.47
CA PRO A 153 13.11 -1.68 18.59
C PRO A 153 12.90 -0.72 17.43
N THR A 154 11.66 -0.63 16.97
CA THR A 154 11.02 0.29 16.02
C THR A 154 11.31 1.79 16.29
N PHE A 155 12.42 2.08 16.93
CA PHE A 155 12.84 3.38 17.42
C PHE A 155 13.14 4.37 16.28
N MET A 156 13.45 3.88 15.09
CA MET A 156 13.91 4.70 13.96
C MET A 156 13.06 4.58 12.68
N GLY A 157 12.02 3.75 12.66
CA GLY A 157 11.09 3.62 11.53
C GLY A 157 9.84 4.50 11.67
N TYR A 158 8.95 4.41 10.68
CA TYR A 158 7.61 4.94 10.77
C TYR A 158 6.78 4.20 11.84
N PRO A 159 5.62 4.75 12.29
CA PRO A 159 4.75 4.07 13.23
C PRO A 159 4.39 2.67 12.74
N GLN A 160 4.43 1.67 13.61
CA GLN A 160 3.88 0.35 13.34
C GLN A 160 2.36 0.38 13.49
N ALA A 161 1.63 -0.51 12.83
CA ALA A 161 0.16 -0.59 12.88
C ALA A 161 -0.38 -0.66 14.32
N ASN A 162 0.35 -1.28 15.24
CA ASN A 162 -0.04 -1.36 16.66
C ASN A 162 0.16 -0.04 17.44
N SER A 163 0.81 0.96 16.87
CA SER A 163 1.00 2.31 17.44
C SER A 163 0.05 3.36 16.85
N GLY A 164 -0.73 2.97 15.85
CA GLY A 164 -1.80 3.74 15.22
C GLY A 164 -3.16 3.58 15.92
N PRO A 165 -4.23 4.08 15.31
CA PRO A 165 -5.59 3.85 15.76
C PRO A 165 -5.94 2.35 15.70
N PRO A 166 -6.88 1.87 16.55
CA PRO A 166 -7.28 0.46 16.57
C PRO A 166 -7.80 -0.10 15.23
N ASN A 167 -8.25 0.78 14.34
CA ASN A 167 -8.71 0.48 12.99
C ASN A 167 -7.99 1.41 11.99
N GLY A 168 -6.68 1.55 12.13
CA GLY A 168 -5.85 2.47 11.35
C GLY A 168 -5.64 2.04 9.91
N GLY A 169 -6.05 0.82 9.54
CA GLY A 169 -5.80 0.33 8.19
C GLY A 169 -4.32 0.06 7.95
N GLU A 170 -3.90 0.29 6.71
CA GLU A 170 -2.53 0.05 6.25
C GLU A 170 -1.71 1.34 6.14
N GLN A 171 -2.37 2.51 6.04
CA GLN A 171 -1.73 3.78 5.68
C GLN A 171 -2.11 4.93 6.61
N PHE A 172 -1.36 6.03 6.57
CA PHE A 172 -1.66 7.28 7.27
C PHE A 172 -1.13 8.50 6.51
N PHE A 173 -1.69 9.69 6.80
CA PHE A 173 -1.25 10.96 6.20
C PHE A 173 0.06 11.44 6.80
N GLY A 174 1.00 11.84 5.96
CA GLY A 174 2.28 12.47 6.32
C GLY A 174 2.44 13.86 5.71
N GLY A 175 3.26 14.70 6.34
CA GLY A 175 3.49 16.08 5.90
C GLY A 175 4.35 16.25 4.65
N GLY A 176 5.07 15.19 4.21
CA GLY A 176 5.91 15.22 3.01
C GLY A 176 7.12 16.16 3.11
N ASN A 177 7.62 16.59 1.95
CA ASN A 177 8.84 17.42 1.85
C ASN A 177 8.58 18.93 1.80
N VAL A 178 7.64 19.41 2.61
CA VAL A 178 7.30 20.85 2.71
C VAL A 178 7.13 21.27 4.15
N ALA A 179 7.33 22.56 4.43
CA ALA A 179 7.15 23.09 5.77
C ALA A 179 5.69 23.03 6.24
N THR A 180 4.75 23.18 5.33
CA THR A 180 3.31 23.15 5.61
C THR A 180 2.60 22.43 4.48
N ALA A 181 1.76 21.46 4.84
CA ALA A 181 0.85 20.79 3.93
C ALA A 181 -0.57 20.78 4.51
N THR A 182 -1.59 20.80 3.65
CA THR A 182 -2.99 20.68 4.07
C THR A 182 -3.76 19.72 3.19
N LEU A 183 -4.71 19.01 3.83
CA LEU A 183 -5.73 18.22 3.14
C LEU A 183 -7.10 18.83 3.50
N THR A 184 -7.91 19.13 2.51
CA THR A 184 -9.20 19.82 2.71
C THR A 184 -10.34 19.03 2.09
N GLN A 185 -11.43 18.86 2.84
CA GLN A 185 -12.72 18.40 2.33
C GLN A 185 -13.85 19.34 2.77
N THR A 186 -14.89 19.41 1.96
CA THR A 186 -16.12 20.14 2.32
C THR A 186 -17.28 19.16 2.35
N VAL A 187 -17.90 19.04 3.52
CA VAL A 187 -19.12 18.25 3.73
C VAL A 187 -20.34 19.14 3.49
N ASP A 188 -21.27 18.69 2.67
CA ASP A 188 -22.55 19.36 2.44
C ASP A 188 -23.58 18.90 3.48
N LEU A 189 -24.07 19.84 4.29
CA LEU A 189 -25.06 19.65 5.34
C LEU A 189 -26.41 20.29 4.97
N SER A 190 -26.59 20.71 3.73
CA SER A 190 -27.78 21.46 3.29
C SER A 190 -29.09 20.68 3.47
N SER A 191 -29.02 19.33 3.31
CA SER A 191 -30.20 18.47 3.47
C SER A 191 -30.78 18.43 4.89
N ILE A 192 -29.94 18.70 5.90
CA ILE A 192 -30.34 18.77 7.32
C ILE A 192 -30.38 20.24 7.82
N GLY A 193 -30.35 21.20 6.90
CA GLY A 193 -30.29 22.62 7.24
C GLY A 193 -31.41 23.10 8.14
N ALA A 194 -32.62 22.56 7.98
CA ALA A 194 -33.77 22.92 8.84
C ALA A 194 -33.57 22.47 10.30
N ASP A 195 -33.00 21.27 10.52
CA ASP A 195 -32.72 20.77 11.85
C ASP A 195 -31.57 21.54 12.52
N ILE A 196 -30.58 21.97 11.73
CA ILE A 196 -29.50 22.82 12.21
C ILE A 196 -30.07 24.18 12.68
N ASP A 197 -30.98 24.78 11.90
CA ASP A 197 -31.59 26.08 12.23
C ASP A 197 -32.50 26.01 13.46
N LEU A 198 -32.99 24.81 13.81
CA LEU A 198 -33.70 24.57 15.05
C LEU A 198 -32.76 24.38 16.26
N GLY A 199 -31.44 24.37 16.06
CA GLY A 199 -30.43 24.26 17.12
C GLY A 199 -30.30 22.88 17.74
N GLY A 200 -30.73 21.83 17.01
CA GLY A 200 -30.74 20.43 17.53
C GLY A 200 -29.59 19.55 17.09
N VAL A 201 -28.74 19.99 16.15
CA VAL A 201 -27.72 19.12 15.54
C VAL A 201 -26.35 19.34 16.19
N ASN A 202 -25.83 18.29 16.82
CA ASN A 202 -24.46 18.26 17.33
C ASN A 202 -23.51 17.74 16.26
N TYR A 203 -22.25 18.21 16.30
CA TYR A 203 -21.14 17.63 15.56
C TYR A 203 -20.17 16.93 16.52
N ASN A 204 -19.43 15.96 16.00
CA ASN A 204 -18.25 15.40 16.62
C ASN A 204 -17.12 15.36 15.59
N LEU A 205 -15.98 15.97 15.94
CA LEU A 205 -14.74 15.95 15.19
C LEU A 205 -13.72 15.14 15.97
N SER A 206 -13.12 14.12 15.36
CA SER A 206 -12.04 13.35 15.97
C SER A 206 -10.96 13.02 14.96
N GLY A 207 -9.80 12.60 15.47
CA GLY A 207 -8.69 12.17 14.63
C GLY A 207 -7.51 11.73 15.49
N TRP A 208 -6.69 10.86 14.92
CA TRP A 208 -5.43 10.43 15.48
C TRP A 208 -4.32 11.31 14.91
N LEU A 209 -3.68 12.09 15.77
CA LEU A 209 -2.68 13.09 15.41
C LEU A 209 -1.35 12.72 16.04
N GLY A 210 -0.25 12.93 15.29
CA GLY A 210 1.02 12.42 15.73
C GLY A 210 2.23 13.05 15.08
N GLY A 211 3.34 12.35 15.19
CA GLY A 211 4.62 12.77 14.63
C GLY A 211 5.76 11.87 15.10
N TYR A 212 6.97 12.24 14.74
CA TYR A 212 8.16 11.44 14.88
C TYR A 212 9.00 11.82 16.10
N LEU A 213 9.26 10.86 16.99
CA LEU A 213 10.15 10.99 18.17
C LEU A 213 10.02 12.36 18.88
N PHE A 214 11.15 12.98 19.13
CA PHE A 214 11.29 14.33 19.74
C PHE A 214 11.17 15.47 18.71
N ASN A 215 10.73 15.18 17.46
CA ASN A 215 10.51 16.23 16.49
C ASN A 215 9.26 17.05 16.87
N PRO A 216 9.32 18.40 16.91
CA PRO A 216 8.21 19.24 17.32
C PRO A 216 7.17 19.50 16.21
N SER A 217 7.33 18.94 15.01
CA SER A 217 6.31 18.99 13.96
C SER A 217 4.99 18.40 14.46
N ALA A 218 3.88 18.97 14.04
CA ALA A 218 2.59 18.64 14.60
C ALA A 218 1.47 18.67 13.56
N ALA A 219 0.50 17.78 13.76
CA ALA A 219 -0.74 17.75 13.02
C ALA A 219 -1.87 18.36 13.85
N SER A 220 -2.79 19.05 13.19
CA SER A 220 -4.06 19.52 13.76
C SER A 220 -5.17 19.41 12.73
N VAL A 221 -6.41 19.31 13.19
CA VAL A 221 -7.59 19.35 12.31
C VAL A 221 -8.49 20.48 12.73
N LYS A 222 -8.94 21.25 11.76
CA LYS A 222 -9.90 22.34 11.94
C LYS A 222 -11.15 22.07 11.10
N VAL A 223 -12.33 22.24 11.68
CA VAL A 223 -13.58 22.35 10.94
C VAL A 223 -14.08 23.79 11.00
N SER A 224 -14.42 24.34 9.84
CA SER A 224 -15.05 25.66 9.70
C SER A 224 -16.49 25.48 9.24
N PHE A 225 -17.43 26.09 9.94
CA PHE A 225 -18.86 26.06 9.62
C PHE A 225 -19.21 27.25 8.75
N LEU A 226 -19.87 27.00 7.62
CA LEU A 226 -20.16 28.00 6.60
C LEU A 226 -21.66 27.99 6.26
N ASP A 227 -22.22 29.16 5.96
CA ASP A 227 -23.58 29.28 5.45
C ASP A 227 -23.72 28.89 3.97
N SER A 228 -24.90 29.05 3.38
CA SER A 228 -25.18 28.78 1.97
C SER A 228 -24.35 29.63 0.99
N ASN A 229 -23.86 30.77 1.42
CA ASN A 229 -23.01 31.67 0.64
C ASN A 229 -21.52 31.46 0.91
N ARG A 230 -21.16 30.40 1.66
CA ARG A 230 -19.78 30.10 2.14
C ARG A 230 -19.26 31.17 3.13
N THR A 231 -20.14 31.92 3.79
CA THR A 231 -19.76 32.86 4.84
C THR A 231 -19.43 32.10 6.12
N TYR A 232 -18.34 32.46 6.78
CA TYR A 232 -17.89 31.85 8.02
C TYR A 232 -18.84 32.13 9.19
N LEU A 233 -19.29 31.08 9.87
CA LEU A 233 -20.19 31.14 11.04
C LEU A 233 -19.49 30.74 12.34
N GLY A 234 -18.42 29.95 12.26
CA GLY A 234 -17.72 29.46 13.43
C GLY A 234 -16.77 28.34 13.08
N ALA A 235 -15.97 27.88 14.03
CA ALA A 235 -15.05 26.77 13.84
C ALA A 235 -14.82 25.99 15.13
N SER A 236 -14.31 24.78 14.96
CA SER A 236 -13.75 23.96 16.02
C SER A 236 -12.44 23.36 15.56
N SER A 237 -11.60 22.91 16.49
CA SER A 237 -10.32 22.28 16.14
C SER A 237 -9.89 21.26 17.18
N ILE A 238 -9.10 20.30 16.73
CA ILE A 238 -8.43 19.31 17.55
C ILE A 238 -6.93 19.34 17.30
N GLY A 239 -6.14 19.00 18.30
CA GLY A 239 -4.68 19.09 18.25
C GLY A 239 -4.17 20.51 18.55
N PRO A 240 -2.88 20.80 18.32
CA PRO A 240 -1.89 19.81 17.88
C PRO A 240 -1.52 18.78 18.97
N VAL A 241 -0.93 17.67 18.53
CA VAL A 241 -0.31 16.69 19.42
C VAL A 241 1.19 16.94 19.45
N SER A 242 1.69 17.38 20.61
CA SER A 242 3.10 17.71 20.76
C SER A 242 3.97 16.45 20.96
N MET A 243 5.28 16.61 20.82
CA MET A 243 6.24 15.55 21.15
C MET A 243 6.14 15.11 22.63
N TRP A 244 5.74 16.00 23.54
CA TRP A 244 5.55 15.69 24.97
C TRP A 244 4.28 14.86 25.21
N ASP A 245 3.19 15.10 24.46
CA ASP A 245 1.98 14.25 24.51
C ASP A 245 2.28 12.81 24.13
N ARG A 246 3.28 12.59 23.26
CA ARG A 246 3.73 11.29 22.77
C ARG A 246 4.88 10.68 23.59
N TRP A 247 5.29 11.33 24.69
CA TRP A 247 6.44 10.91 25.50
C TRP A 247 7.73 10.76 24.67
N LEU A 248 7.95 11.68 23.74
CA LEU A 248 9.10 11.68 22.81
C LEU A 248 9.17 10.43 21.90
N GLN A 249 8.09 9.70 21.75
CA GLN A 249 7.99 8.51 20.89
C GLN A 249 7.35 8.86 19.55
N THR A 250 7.66 8.05 18.53
CA THR A 250 6.92 8.05 17.27
C THR A 250 5.54 7.44 17.50
N GLY A 251 4.49 8.03 16.93
CA GLY A 251 3.13 7.51 17.03
C GLY A 251 2.08 8.59 17.14
N PHE A 252 0.87 8.19 17.52
CA PHE A 252 -0.33 9.00 17.49
C PHE A 252 -1.00 9.12 18.85
N LYS A 253 -1.85 10.14 19.00
CA LYS A 253 -2.80 10.30 20.11
C LYS A 253 -4.13 10.79 19.56
N GLU A 254 -5.20 10.14 20.00
CA GLU A 254 -6.54 10.58 19.65
C GLU A 254 -6.85 11.97 20.25
N ARG A 255 -7.55 12.77 19.47
CA ARG A 255 -8.12 14.05 19.88
C ARG A 255 -9.55 14.14 19.38
N HIS A 256 -10.42 14.79 20.15
CA HIS A 256 -11.81 14.99 19.78
C HIS A 256 -12.31 16.36 20.26
N ALA A 257 -13.31 16.88 19.54
CA ALA A 257 -14.10 18.04 19.91
C ALA A 257 -15.54 17.84 19.45
N ALA A 258 -16.48 18.28 20.25
CA ALA A 258 -17.90 18.18 19.94
C ALA A 258 -18.63 19.48 20.35
N GLY A 259 -19.75 19.75 19.71
CA GLY A 259 -20.57 20.90 20.01
C GLY A 259 -21.82 20.96 19.13
N LEU A 260 -22.59 22.02 19.29
CA LEU A 260 -23.71 22.33 18.39
C LEU A 260 -23.22 22.99 17.11
N LEU A 261 -23.80 22.62 15.97
CA LEU A 261 -23.60 23.33 14.74
C LEU A 261 -24.20 24.77 14.87
N PRO A 262 -23.49 25.83 14.45
CA PRO A 262 -24.06 27.16 14.41
C PRO A 262 -25.30 27.19 13.51
N GLU A 263 -26.32 27.98 13.92
CA GLU A 263 -27.49 28.23 13.10
C GLU A 263 -27.07 28.81 11.73
N GLY A 264 -27.73 28.39 10.66
CA GLY A 264 -27.41 28.79 9.30
C GLY A 264 -26.32 27.96 8.64
N THR A 265 -25.68 27.01 9.34
CA THR A 265 -24.66 26.15 8.75
C THR A 265 -25.24 25.31 7.62
N ARG A 266 -24.53 25.28 6.47
CA ARG A 266 -24.86 24.46 5.30
C ARG A 266 -23.65 23.64 4.84
N PHE A 267 -22.46 24.07 5.21
CA PHE A 267 -21.22 23.36 4.87
C PHE A 267 -20.29 23.30 6.08
N ALA A 268 -19.57 22.18 6.18
CA ALA A 268 -18.45 22.01 7.10
C ALA A 268 -17.17 21.79 6.28
N GLU A 269 -16.25 22.75 6.33
CA GLU A 269 -14.93 22.62 5.70
C GLU A 269 -13.95 22.06 6.71
N VAL A 270 -13.48 20.82 6.49
CA VAL A 270 -12.51 20.12 7.33
C VAL A 270 -11.14 20.22 6.71
N VAL A 271 -10.19 20.76 7.46
CA VAL A 271 -8.80 20.95 7.05
C VAL A 271 -7.87 20.22 8.01
N VAL A 272 -7.16 19.24 7.51
CA VAL A 272 -6.01 18.63 8.21
C VAL A 272 -4.78 19.49 7.92
N ASN A 273 -4.13 20.02 8.95
CA ASN A 273 -2.93 20.83 8.85
C ASN A 273 -1.74 20.00 9.34
N LEU A 274 -0.73 19.90 8.52
CA LEU A 274 0.53 19.22 8.79
C LEU A 274 1.64 20.27 8.76
N GLU A 275 2.23 20.60 9.92
CA GLU A 275 3.17 21.71 10.07
C GLU A 275 4.51 21.22 10.60
N ALA A 276 5.59 21.53 9.89
CA ALA A 276 6.94 21.35 10.38
C ALA A 276 7.31 22.51 11.31
N CYS A 277 7.62 22.20 12.54
CA CYS A 277 8.19 23.19 13.46
C CYS A 277 9.71 23.24 13.28
N ASN A 278 10.25 24.37 12.80
CA ASN A 278 11.63 24.53 12.37
C ASN A 278 12.03 23.46 11.35
N PRO A 279 11.82 23.70 10.05
CA PRO A 279 12.20 22.74 9.03
C PRO A 279 13.70 22.51 9.12
N ILE A 280 14.08 21.50 9.89
CA ILE A 280 15.45 21.03 9.90
C ILE A 280 15.64 20.46 8.52
N LYS A 281 16.51 21.09 7.74
CA LYS A 281 16.95 20.54 6.46
C LYS A 281 17.72 19.26 6.76
N TYR A 282 17.02 18.15 6.71
CA TYR A 282 17.63 16.83 6.79
C TYR A 282 18.13 16.46 5.40
N GLY A 283 19.44 16.26 5.29
CA GLY A 283 20.05 15.87 4.04
C GLY A 283 19.87 16.94 2.95
N PHE A 284 20.70 16.97 2.09
CA PHE A 284 21.09 17.94 1.09
C PHE A 284 20.03 18.81 0.41
N ASN A 285 18.68 18.63 0.51
CA ASN A 285 17.77 19.53 -0.21
C ASN A 285 16.30 19.63 0.27
N ALA A 286 15.79 18.92 1.25
CA ALA A 286 14.35 18.94 1.53
C ALA A 286 13.98 19.28 2.99
N ALA A 287 12.94 20.08 3.16
CA ALA A 287 12.29 20.28 4.46
C ALA A 287 11.31 19.11 4.69
N TYR A 288 11.76 18.03 5.32
CA TYR A 288 10.88 16.92 5.69
C TYR A 288 9.99 17.32 6.87
N ASN A 289 8.69 17.06 6.73
CA ASN A 289 7.64 17.37 7.69
C ASN A 289 7.07 16.09 8.32
N PRO A 290 7.57 15.64 9.46
CA PRO A 290 7.10 14.43 10.12
C PRO A 290 5.88 14.66 11.03
N ALA A 291 4.94 15.49 10.61
CA ALA A 291 3.61 15.56 11.17
C ALA A 291 2.76 14.44 10.57
N PHE A 292 2.02 13.71 11.41
CA PHE A 292 1.20 12.56 11.02
C PHE A 292 -0.25 12.75 11.44
N ALA A 293 -1.18 12.29 10.62
CA ALA A 293 -2.61 12.26 10.93
C ALA A 293 -3.25 10.98 10.37
N ASP A 294 -4.26 10.46 11.07
CA ASP A 294 -4.97 9.26 10.65
C ASP A 294 -6.38 9.22 11.23
N ASN A 295 -7.26 8.43 10.61
CA ASN A 295 -8.65 8.19 11.03
C ASN A 295 -9.37 9.50 11.41
N ILE A 296 -9.33 10.48 10.51
CA ILE A 296 -10.04 11.74 10.69
C ILE A 296 -11.54 11.50 10.56
N SER A 297 -12.32 11.93 11.54
CA SER A 297 -13.76 11.70 11.54
C SER A 297 -14.52 12.99 11.82
N PHE A 298 -15.54 13.23 10.99
CA PHE A 298 -16.53 14.25 11.21
C PHE A 298 -17.93 13.64 11.08
N THR A 299 -18.69 13.65 12.18
CA THR A 299 -20.05 13.11 12.27
C THR A 299 -21.01 14.13 12.82
N VAL A 300 -22.30 13.97 12.54
CA VAL A 300 -23.37 14.82 13.07
C VAL A 300 -24.48 13.97 13.69
N SER A 301 -25.24 14.54 14.63
CA SER A 301 -26.40 13.88 15.23
C SER A 301 -27.66 14.01 14.35
N ALA A 302 -27.54 13.52 13.11
CA ALA A 302 -28.60 13.50 12.11
C ALA A 302 -28.41 12.32 11.17
N ASP A 303 -29.48 11.92 10.48
CA ASP A 303 -29.44 10.84 9.50
C ASP A 303 -28.89 11.38 8.16
N LEU A 304 -27.62 11.10 7.91
CA LEU A 304 -26.95 11.39 6.64
C LEU A 304 -26.26 10.11 6.16
N PRO A 305 -26.26 9.84 4.85
CA PRO A 305 -25.52 8.72 4.30
C PRO A 305 -24.00 8.95 4.40
N ALA A 306 -23.23 7.86 4.40
CA ALA A 306 -21.81 7.97 4.16
C ALA A 306 -21.55 8.58 2.77
N PRO A 307 -20.47 9.36 2.60
CA PRO A 307 -20.07 9.78 1.28
C PRO A 307 -19.74 8.56 0.42
N PRO A 308 -19.92 8.64 -0.90
CA PRO A 308 -19.42 7.61 -1.80
C PRO A 308 -17.89 7.52 -1.70
N ASP A 309 -17.34 6.37 -2.08
CA ASP A 309 -15.89 6.28 -2.28
C ASP A 309 -15.46 7.32 -3.34
N PRO A 310 -14.26 7.89 -3.23
CA PRO A 310 -13.76 8.80 -4.24
C PRO A 310 -13.64 8.09 -5.59
N GLU A 311 -13.83 8.84 -6.69
CA GLU A 311 -13.64 8.28 -8.03
C GLU A 311 -12.15 8.01 -8.27
N PRO A 312 -11.77 6.83 -8.78
CA PRO A 312 -10.40 6.56 -9.18
C PRO A 312 -9.94 7.53 -10.30
N ALA A 313 -8.66 7.80 -10.37
CA ALA A 313 -8.10 8.58 -11.48
C ALA A 313 -8.46 7.89 -12.81
N PRO A 314 -8.95 8.64 -13.82
CA PRO A 314 -9.36 8.04 -15.09
C PRO A 314 -8.17 7.42 -15.82
N SER A 315 -8.33 6.18 -16.26
CA SER A 315 -7.34 5.46 -17.05
C SER A 315 -7.64 5.62 -18.54
N VAL A 316 -6.58 5.84 -19.35
CA VAL A 316 -6.59 5.77 -20.80
C VAL A 316 -5.75 4.60 -21.31
N VAL A 317 -5.37 3.70 -20.43
CA VAL A 317 -4.69 2.45 -20.76
C VAL A 317 -5.59 1.65 -21.70
N GLY A 318 -5.09 1.31 -22.88
CA GLY A 318 -5.85 0.56 -23.89
C GLY A 318 -5.66 -0.94 -23.74
N GLU A 319 -6.55 -1.70 -24.36
CA GLU A 319 -6.50 -3.17 -24.37
C GLU A 319 -5.21 -3.70 -25.00
N LEU A 320 -4.63 -4.71 -24.37
CA LEU A 320 -3.55 -5.54 -24.88
C LEU A 320 -4.00 -7.01 -24.98
N ASP A 321 -3.45 -7.71 -25.96
CA ASP A 321 -3.62 -9.16 -26.06
C ASP A 321 -2.62 -9.89 -25.17
N HIS A 322 -1.41 -9.32 -25.04
CA HIS A 322 -0.32 -9.89 -24.25
C HIS A 322 0.44 -8.81 -23.49
N ILE A 323 0.71 -9.04 -22.23
CA ILE A 323 1.60 -8.22 -21.41
C ILE A 323 2.63 -9.09 -20.69
N TYR A 324 3.90 -8.82 -20.90
CA TYR A 324 5.04 -9.62 -20.48
C TYR A 324 5.93 -8.83 -19.53
N MET A 325 6.03 -9.28 -18.29
CA MET A 325 6.79 -8.62 -17.25
C MET A 325 8.13 -9.34 -17.04
N VAL A 326 9.23 -8.65 -17.29
CA VAL A 326 10.57 -9.08 -16.95
C VAL A 326 10.98 -8.37 -15.67
N TYR A 327 11.02 -9.10 -14.58
CA TYR A 327 11.15 -8.57 -13.23
C TYR A 327 12.51 -8.91 -12.66
N MET A 328 13.25 -7.88 -12.26
CA MET A 328 14.63 -7.97 -11.80
C MET A 328 14.75 -7.55 -10.34
N GLU A 329 15.86 -7.87 -9.69
CA GLU A 329 16.05 -7.68 -8.26
C GLU A 329 17.10 -6.66 -7.88
N ASN A 330 16.83 -5.98 -6.76
CA ASN A 330 17.77 -5.26 -5.90
C ASN A 330 18.68 -4.27 -6.63
N LYS A 331 18.15 -3.52 -7.62
CA LYS A 331 18.93 -2.48 -8.29
C LYS A 331 18.13 -1.20 -8.49
N GLY A 332 18.56 -0.17 -7.76
CA GLY A 332 17.99 1.18 -7.88
C GLY A 332 18.31 1.90 -9.17
N TYR A 333 17.56 2.93 -9.42
CA TYR A 333 17.68 3.84 -10.56
C TYR A 333 19.14 4.27 -10.85
N ASN A 334 19.83 4.72 -9.80
CA ASN A 334 21.21 5.22 -9.89
C ASN A 334 22.28 4.15 -10.16
N GLN A 335 21.94 2.87 -10.03
CA GLN A 335 22.84 1.77 -10.37
C GLN A 335 22.68 1.31 -11.81
N ILE A 336 21.52 1.57 -12.43
CA ILE A 336 21.16 1.11 -13.77
C ILE A 336 21.30 2.24 -14.80
N VAL A 337 20.69 3.41 -14.52
CA VAL A 337 20.68 4.52 -15.49
C VAL A 337 22.08 5.09 -15.69
N GLY A 338 22.56 4.98 -16.93
CA GLY A 338 23.92 5.43 -17.31
C GLY A 338 25.05 4.49 -16.88
N SER A 339 24.74 3.33 -16.28
CA SER A 339 25.77 2.35 -15.90
C SER A 339 26.44 1.73 -17.11
N PRO A 340 27.78 1.68 -17.16
CA PRO A 340 28.52 0.97 -18.20
C PRO A 340 28.36 -0.56 -18.10
N ASN A 341 27.90 -1.08 -16.96
CA ASN A 341 27.62 -2.49 -16.74
C ASN A 341 26.20 -2.90 -17.14
N ALA A 342 25.34 -1.93 -17.51
CA ALA A 342 23.97 -2.18 -17.99
C ALA A 342 23.76 -1.59 -19.41
N PRO A 343 24.61 -1.92 -20.41
CA PRO A 343 24.50 -1.31 -21.72
C PRO A 343 23.21 -1.67 -22.46
N PHE A 344 22.71 -2.91 -22.31
CA PHE A 344 21.47 -3.32 -22.95
C PHE A 344 20.26 -2.63 -22.30
N THR A 345 20.15 -2.62 -20.99
CA THR A 345 19.08 -1.93 -20.25
C THR A 345 19.06 -0.43 -20.61
N ASN A 346 20.23 0.22 -20.66
CA ASN A 346 20.32 1.62 -21.10
C ASN A 346 19.94 1.81 -22.57
N SER A 347 20.15 0.83 -23.44
CA SER A 347 19.66 0.88 -24.82
C SER A 347 18.13 0.86 -24.89
N LEU A 348 17.47 0.09 -24.01
CA LEU A 348 16.00 0.06 -23.88
C LEU A 348 15.47 1.40 -23.35
N ILE A 349 16.08 1.95 -22.28
CA ILE A 349 15.75 3.27 -21.72
C ILE A 349 15.82 4.36 -22.80
N ASN A 350 16.83 4.30 -23.66
CA ASN A 350 17.04 5.28 -24.72
C ASN A 350 16.13 5.08 -25.95
N ALA A 351 15.54 3.90 -26.13
CA ALA A 351 14.74 3.57 -27.31
C ALA A 351 13.22 3.62 -27.07
N TYR A 352 12.77 3.42 -25.85
CA TYR A 352 11.36 3.20 -25.52
C TYR A 352 10.85 4.13 -24.41
N GLY A 353 9.62 3.90 -23.98
CA GLY A 353 9.02 4.61 -22.86
C GLY A 353 9.70 4.24 -21.53
N PHE A 354 10.23 5.22 -20.86
CA PHE A 354 10.96 5.08 -19.61
C PHE A 354 10.30 5.91 -18.52
N SER A 355 10.03 5.32 -17.37
CA SER A 355 9.62 6.07 -16.20
C SER A 355 10.82 6.53 -15.39
N SER A 356 10.92 7.84 -15.20
CA SER A 356 11.93 8.43 -14.31
C SER A 356 11.45 8.60 -12.87
N ASN A 357 10.27 8.08 -12.54
CA ASN A 357 9.62 8.30 -11.24
C ASN A 357 8.82 7.06 -10.81
N SER A 358 9.48 5.88 -10.89
CA SER A 358 8.94 4.60 -10.42
C SER A 358 9.61 4.16 -9.13
N TYR A 359 8.85 3.56 -8.22
CA TYR A 359 9.30 3.18 -6.89
C TYR A 359 8.88 1.76 -6.52
N GLY A 360 9.75 1.04 -5.82
CA GLY A 360 9.37 -0.12 -5.02
C GLY A 360 8.61 0.32 -3.79
N LEU A 361 7.83 -0.58 -3.19
CA LEU A 361 6.98 -0.26 -2.04
C LEU A 361 7.75 -0.40 -0.72
N THR A 362 8.51 -1.46 -0.56
CA THR A 362 9.12 -1.81 0.72
C THR A 362 10.47 -2.52 0.55
N HIS A 363 11.01 -3.05 1.62
CA HIS A 363 12.10 -4.01 1.73
C HIS A 363 11.70 -5.10 2.74
N PRO A 364 12.10 -6.35 2.55
CA PRO A 364 12.89 -6.92 1.44
C PRO A 364 12.04 -7.22 0.19
N SER A 365 12.65 -7.92 -0.78
CA SER A 365 12.16 -8.15 -2.14
C SER A 365 10.73 -8.69 -2.26
N LEU A 366 10.41 -9.87 -1.70
CA LEU A 366 9.14 -10.55 -1.97
C LEU A 366 7.88 -9.75 -1.59
N PRO A 367 7.84 -8.95 -0.52
CA PRO A 367 6.77 -7.99 -0.28
C PRO A 367 6.53 -6.96 -1.41
N ASN A 368 7.45 -6.79 -2.37
CA ASN A 368 7.26 -6.00 -3.59
C ASN A 368 6.69 -6.81 -4.77
N TYR A 369 6.86 -8.12 -4.75
CA TYR A 369 6.31 -9.02 -5.79
C TYR A 369 4.80 -9.22 -5.62
N TYR A 370 4.35 -9.39 -4.36
CA TYR A 370 2.94 -9.67 -4.05
C TYR A 370 2.00 -8.55 -4.45
N PRO A 371 2.32 -7.26 -4.30
CA PRO A 371 1.49 -6.15 -4.79
C PRO A 371 1.13 -6.23 -6.27
N ILE A 372 2.02 -6.73 -7.13
CA ILE A 372 1.76 -6.85 -8.58
C ILE A 372 0.78 -7.98 -8.90
N VAL A 373 0.68 -9.00 -8.05
CA VAL A 373 -0.18 -10.16 -8.33
C VAL A 373 -1.32 -10.33 -7.35
N GLY A 374 -1.30 -9.64 -6.23
CA GLY A 374 -2.30 -9.76 -5.16
C GLY A 374 -2.87 -8.43 -4.66
N GLY A 375 -2.37 -7.29 -5.16
CA GLY A 375 -2.88 -5.96 -4.81
C GLY A 375 -2.53 -5.50 -3.39
N THR A 376 -1.72 -6.25 -2.65
CA THR A 376 -1.24 -5.91 -1.31
C THR A 376 0.02 -6.71 -0.97
N ASP A 377 0.83 -6.24 -0.03
CA ASP A 377 1.98 -6.95 0.54
C ASP A 377 1.58 -7.98 1.60
N TYR A 378 0.30 -8.07 1.95
CA TYR A 378 -0.27 -8.94 3.00
C TYR A 378 0.31 -8.69 4.41
N GLY A 379 0.90 -7.52 4.65
CA GLY A 379 1.57 -7.18 5.91
C GLY A 379 2.84 -8.00 6.16
N LEU A 380 3.44 -8.57 5.11
CA LEU A 380 4.67 -9.34 5.18
C LEU A 380 5.87 -8.40 5.19
N THR A 381 6.74 -8.58 6.17
CA THR A 381 7.98 -7.81 6.35
C THR A 381 9.22 -8.69 6.19
N TYR A 382 9.07 -9.83 5.51
CA TYR A 382 10.14 -10.79 5.27
C TYR A 382 9.89 -11.56 3.97
N ASN A 383 10.95 -12.12 3.38
CA ASN A 383 10.83 -12.97 2.19
C ASN A 383 10.19 -14.30 2.55
N CYS A 384 9.00 -14.55 2.04
CA CYS A 384 8.25 -15.78 2.20
C CYS A 384 8.13 -16.49 0.84
N ALA A 385 9.08 -17.33 0.52
CA ALA A 385 9.15 -18.09 -0.75
C ALA A 385 8.41 -19.45 -0.72
N SER A 386 7.62 -19.69 0.31
CA SER A 386 6.80 -20.90 0.51
C SER A 386 5.35 -20.51 0.75
N PRO A 387 4.38 -21.44 0.70
CA PRO A 387 2.98 -21.07 0.94
C PRO A 387 2.79 -20.35 2.29
N CYS A 388 2.42 -19.09 2.25
CA CYS A 388 2.20 -18.22 3.41
C CYS A 388 1.07 -17.21 3.22
N ILE A 389 0.49 -17.15 2.02
CA ILE A 389 -0.59 -16.24 1.67
C ILE A 389 -1.84 -17.07 1.38
N SER A 390 -2.80 -17.03 2.30
CA SER A 390 -4.07 -17.74 2.21
C SER A 390 -5.14 -16.89 1.52
N SER A 391 -4.84 -16.30 0.37
CA SER A 391 -5.76 -15.48 -0.41
C SER A 391 -6.05 -16.13 -1.75
N ASP A 392 -7.34 -16.22 -2.10
CA ASP A 392 -7.80 -16.61 -3.44
C ASP A 392 -7.96 -15.39 -4.36
N ASN A 393 -7.85 -14.18 -3.82
CA ASN A 393 -7.91 -12.94 -4.58
C ASN A 393 -6.52 -12.62 -5.13
N ILE A 394 -6.24 -13.13 -6.31
CA ILE A 394 -4.95 -13.05 -7.00
C ILE A 394 -5.17 -12.82 -8.50
N LEU A 395 -4.26 -12.10 -9.14
CA LEU A 395 -4.29 -11.76 -10.56
C LEU A 395 -4.52 -13.00 -11.46
N THR A 396 -3.85 -14.11 -11.18
CA THR A 396 -3.96 -15.35 -11.95
C THR A 396 -5.39 -15.93 -11.92
N ALA A 397 -6.09 -15.82 -10.80
CA ALA A 397 -7.49 -16.24 -10.71
C ALA A 397 -8.43 -15.35 -11.53
N ASN A 398 -8.18 -14.04 -11.58
CA ASN A 398 -8.92 -13.12 -12.44
C ASN A 398 -8.64 -13.38 -13.94
N ILE A 399 -7.39 -13.70 -14.29
CA ILE A 399 -7.00 -14.10 -15.65
C ILE A 399 -7.75 -15.35 -16.08
N ASP A 400 -7.76 -16.41 -15.26
CA ASP A 400 -8.45 -17.67 -15.53
C ASP A 400 -9.97 -17.47 -15.63
N ALA A 401 -10.55 -16.67 -14.73
CA ALA A 401 -11.98 -16.35 -14.73
C ALA A 401 -12.40 -15.57 -15.99
N ALA A 402 -11.49 -14.76 -16.55
CA ALA A 402 -11.70 -14.05 -17.82
C ALA A 402 -11.49 -14.95 -19.06
N GLY A 403 -11.15 -16.24 -18.88
CA GLY A 403 -10.84 -17.16 -19.98
C GLY A 403 -9.51 -16.83 -20.68
N LYS A 404 -8.64 -16.12 -20.02
CA LYS A 404 -7.29 -15.76 -20.46
C LYS A 404 -6.26 -16.73 -19.87
N THR A 405 -5.00 -16.60 -20.29
CA THR A 405 -3.92 -17.51 -19.92
C THR A 405 -2.74 -16.77 -19.31
N TRP A 406 -2.01 -17.43 -18.41
CA TRP A 406 -0.80 -16.89 -17.82
C TRP A 406 0.34 -17.92 -17.74
N ARG A 407 1.58 -17.43 -17.63
CA ARG A 407 2.79 -18.24 -17.43
C ARG A 407 3.78 -17.52 -16.52
N GLY A 408 4.47 -18.30 -15.66
CA GLY A 408 5.74 -17.95 -15.06
C GLY A 408 6.87 -18.69 -15.78
N TYR A 409 7.74 -17.98 -16.47
CA TYR A 409 8.92 -18.53 -17.12
C TYR A 409 10.12 -18.36 -16.21
N ALA A 410 10.70 -19.47 -15.75
CA ALA A 410 11.77 -19.43 -14.76
C ALA A 410 13.08 -20.02 -15.32
N GLN A 411 14.13 -19.23 -15.25
CA GLN A 411 15.48 -19.65 -15.64
C GLN A 411 15.95 -20.77 -14.70
N SER A 412 16.65 -21.75 -15.23
CA SER A 412 17.18 -22.93 -14.52
C SER A 412 16.13 -23.91 -13.96
N LEU A 413 14.83 -23.65 -14.09
CA LEU A 413 13.81 -24.65 -13.84
C LEU A 413 13.87 -25.70 -14.98
N THR A 414 13.81 -26.99 -14.63
CA THR A 414 13.79 -28.07 -15.63
C THR A 414 12.37 -28.59 -15.86
N TYR A 415 12.09 -29.20 -17.03
CA TYR A 415 10.74 -29.70 -17.38
C TYR A 415 10.21 -30.78 -16.42
N ASP A 416 11.09 -31.54 -15.77
CA ASP A 416 10.76 -32.53 -14.75
C ASP A 416 10.85 -31.94 -13.32
N GLY A 417 11.34 -30.71 -13.19
CA GLY A 417 11.48 -30.00 -11.91
C GLY A 417 10.14 -29.72 -11.22
N ASN A 418 10.24 -29.44 -9.93
CA ASN A 418 9.10 -28.97 -9.13
C ASN A 418 9.18 -27.45 -9.02
N PRO A 419 8.24 -26.68 -9.61
CA PRO A 419 8.27 -25.22 -9.55
C PRO A 419 8.01 -24.63 -8.15
N LEU A 420 7.58 -25.45 -7.20
CA LEU A 420 7.32 -25.04 -5.82
C LEU A 420 8.51 -25.29 -4.88
N VAL A 421 9.66 -25.73 -5.42
CA VAL A 421 10.85 -26.06 -4.63
C VAL A 421 12.09 -25.58 -5.35
N SER A 422 12.87 -24.73 -4.69
CA SER A 422 14.16 -24.26 -5.22
C SER A 422 15.12 -25.44 -5.42
N SER A 423 15.82 -25.46 -6.55
CA SER A 423 16.76 -26.54 -6.91
C SER A 423 17.85 -26.07 -7.88
N GLY A 424 19.10 -26.32 -7.56
CA GLY A 424 20.24 -25.80 -8.32
C GLY A 424 20.20 -24.27 -8.28
N ASP A 425 20.31 -23.64 -9.45
CA ASP A 425 20.26 -22.17 -9.60
C ASP A 425 18.82 -21.64 -9.74
N TYR A 426 17.80 -22.51 -9.79
CA TYR A 426 16.40 -22.12 -9.75
C TYR A 426 15.99 -21.79 -8.32
N ALA A 427 15.44 -20.59 -8.11
CA ALA A 427 14.91 -20.17 -6.82
C ALA A 427 13.42 -19.77 -6.91
N THR A 428 12.63 -20.23 -5.94
CA THR A 428 11.18 -19.96 -5.89
C THR A 428 10.86 -18.54 -5.50
N ASP A 429 11.77 -17.82 -4.85
CA ASP A 429 11.64 -16.42 -4.47
C ASP A 429 11.82 -15.43 -5.62
N GLN A 430 12.18 -15.91 -6.81
CA GLN A 430 12.17 -15.12 -8.03
C GLN A 430 10.77 -15.03 -8.69
N LEU A 431 9.78 -15.68 -8.08
CA LEU A 431 8.38 -15.73 -8.54
C LEU A 431 7.42 -15.44 -7.38
N PRO A 432 6.38 -14.61 -7.57
CA PRO A 432 5.38 -14.37 -6.52
C PRO A 432 4.48 -15.60 -6.26
N PHE A 433 4.26 -16.43 -7.25
CA PHE A 433 3.23 -17.46 -7.28
C PHE A 433 3.37 -18.57 -6.24
N PRO A 434 4.57 -19.08 -5.92
CA PRO A 434 4.73 -20.15 -4.92
C PRO A 434 4.31 -19.76 -3.49
N ALA A 435 4.23 -18.47 -3.19
CA ALA A 435 3.83 -17.99 -1.87
C ALA A 435 2.32 -18.13 -1.60
N PHE A 436 1.50 -18.26 -2.66
CA PHE A 436 0.04 -18.35 -2.54
C PHE A 436 -0.42 -19.79 -2.39
N GLU A 437 -1.18 -20.08 -1.34
CA GLU A 437 -1.82 -21.38 -1.10
C GLU A 437 -2.70 -21.79 -2.28
N ALA A 438 -3.41 -20.84 -2.89
CA ALA A 438 -4.26 -21.07 -4.07
C ALA A 438 -3.52 -21.71 -5.27
N ILE A 439 -2.19 -21.54 -5.36
CA ILE A 439 -1.34 -22.12 -6.42
C ILE A 439 -0.56 -23.32 -5.86
N ALA A 440 -0.02 -23.20 -4.67
CA ALA A 440 0.86 -24.21 -4.09
C ALA A 440 0.11 -25.49 -3.67
N ASP A 441 -1.15 -25.40 -3.31
CA ASP A 441 -2.00 -26.54 -2.92
C ASP A 441 -2.46 -27.37 -4.13
N ASP A 442 -2.25 -26.88 -5.38
CA ASP A 442 -2.43 -27.64 -6.60
C ASP A 442 -1.11 -27.75 -7.39
N PRO A 443 -0.23 -28.72 -7.07
CA PRO A 443 1.05 -28.88 -7.77
C PRO A 443 0.91 -29.17 -9.28
N ALA A 444 -0.21 -29.72 -9.73
CA ALA A 444 -0.45 -29.94 -11.15
C ALA A 444 -0.74 -28.61 -11.87
N TYR A 445 -1.54 -27.75 -11.26
CA TYR A 445 -1.79 -26.40 -11.74
C TYR A 445 -0.50 -25.56 -11.73
N ALA A 446 0.24 -25.57 -10.62
CA ALA A 446 1.52 -24.87 -10.54
C ALA A 446 2.49 -25.31 -11.65
N LYS A 447 2.65 -26.63 -11.87
CA LYS A 447 3.51 -27.17 -12.92
C LYS A 447 3.03 -26.86 -14.34
N ALA A 448 1.73 -26.71 -14.54
CA ALA A 448 1.18 -26.33 -15.83
C ALA A 448 1.46 -24.85 -16.18
N HIS A 449 1.62 -23.99 -15.17
CA HIS A 449 1.74 -22.54 -15.37
C HIS A 449 3.16 -22.00 -15.11
N ILE A 450 3.93 -22.59 -14.19
CA ILE A 450 5.32 -22.21 -13.93
C ILE A 450 6.21 -23.20 -14.65
N VAL A 451 6.89 -22.73 -15.68
CA VAL A 451 7.60 -23.56 -16.65
C VAL A 451 9.04 -23.09 -16.87
N PRO A 452 9.93 -23.93 -17.43
CA PRO A 452 11.28 -23.52 -17.80
C PRO A 452 11.27 -22.30 -18.74
N LEU A 453 12.28 -21.42 -18.61
CA LEU A 453 12.41 -20.22 -19.44
C LEU A 453 12.44 -20.54 -20.94
N GLU A 454 13.04 -21.68 -21.32
CA GLU A 454 13.15 -22.13 -22.71
C GLU A 454 11.77 -22.38 -23.36
N GLN A 455 10.74 -22.67 -22.55
CA GLN A 455 9.36 -22.86 -23.05
C GLN A 455 8.83 -21.58 -23.72
N MET A 456 9.29 -20.40 -23.33
CA MET A 456 8.93 -19.12 -23.95
C MET A 456 9.12 -19.14 -25.47
N ALA A 457 10.26 -19.65 -25.95
CA ALA A 457 10.57 -19.70 -27.39
C ALA A 457 9.58 -20.58 -28.17
N ILE A 458 8.94 -21.54 -27.50
CA ILE A 458 7.91 -22.42 -28.09
C ILE A 458 6.56 -21.70 -28.03
N ASP A 459 6.18 -21.19 -26.87
CA ASP A 459 4.86 -20.60 -26.65
C ASP A 459 4.62 -19.36 -27.52
N LEU A 460 5.65 -18.55 -27.75
CA LEU A 460 5.57 -17.32 -28.54
C LEU A 460 5.57 -17.52 -30.07
N GLN A 461 5.48 -18.77 -30.56
CA GLN A 461 5.36 -19.06 -32.00
C GLN A 461 3.94 -18.82 -32.53
N SER A 462 2.93 -18.80 -31.68
CA SER A 462 1.52 -18.65 -32.07
C SER A 462 0.73 -17.90 -31.01
N ALA A 463 -0.24 -17.10 -31.42
CA ALA A 463 -1.21 -16.47 -30.53
C ALA A 463 -2.01 -17.49 -29.68
N ASP A 464 -2.21 -18.70 -30.20
CA ASP A 464 -2.96 -19.76 -29.50
C ASP A 464 -2.18 -20.34 -28.30
N THR A 465 -0.86 -20.20 -28.31
CA THR A 465 0.04 -20.74 -27.26
C THR A 465 0.66 -19.67 -26.38
N ALA A 466 0.73 -18.43 -26.87
CA ALA A 466 1.25 -17.30 -26.12
C ALA A 466 0.32 -16.92 -24.98
N PRO A 467 0.84 -16.77 -23.74
CA PRO A 467 0.02 -16.34 -22.61
C PRO A 467 -0.40 -14.88 -22.72
N ASN A 468 -1.58 -14.53 -22.21
CA ASN A 468 -2.00 -13.13 -22.13
C ASN A 468 -1.17 -12.36 -21.09
N PHE A 469 -0.78 -13.02 -20.00
CA PHE A 469 0.15 -12.49 -19.00
C PHE A 469 1.33 -13.43 -18.80
N ALA A 470 2.54 -12.89 -18.77
CA ALA A 470 3.72 -13.67 -18.41
C ALA A 470 4.65 -12.92 -17.45
N TRP A 471 5.20 -13.68 -16.52
CA TRP A 471 6.28 -13.28 -15.63
C TRP A 471 7.56 -14.01 -16.00
N PHE A 472 8.65 -13.25 -16.21
CA PHE A 472 9.96 -13.80 -16.55
C PHE A 472 10.90 -13.58 -15.38
N ALA A 473 11.36 -14.68 -14.80
CA ALA A 473 12.24 -14.71 -13.64
C ALA A 473 13.65 -15.20 -14.04
N ALA A 474 14.65 -14.43 -13.70
CA ALA A 474 16.05 -14.83 -13.74
C ALA A 474 16.35 -15.83 -12.61
N ASN A 475 17.45 -16.57 -12.70
CA ASN A 475 17.97 -17.35 -11.58
C ASN A 475 18.86 -16.48 -10.67
N GLU A 476 19.35 -17.05 -9.57
CA GLU A 476 20.18 -16.35 -8.58
C GLU A 476 21.47 -15.72 -9.15
N ASP A 477 22.04 -16.28 -10.21
CA ASP A 477 23.25 -15.73 -10.81
C ASP A 477 22.98 -14.47 -11.66
N PHE A 478 21.73 -14.27 -12.13
CA PHE A 478 21.38 -13.27 -13.13
C PHE A 478 20.25 -12.32 -12.68
N ASN A 479 19.66 -12.50 -11.49
CA ASN A 479 18.52 -11.72 -11.02
C ASN A 479 18.85 -10.22 -10.75
N GLY A 480 20.10 -9.90 -10.44
CA GLY A 480 20.55 -8.59 -10.03
C GLY A 480 21.09 -8.59 -8.59
N GLU A 481 20.48 -9.30 -7.68
CA GLU A 481 21.01 -9.48 -6.32
C GLU A 481 22.30 -10.29 -6.37
N GLY A 482 22.29 -11.40 -7.11
CA GLY A 482 23.39 -12.35 -7.26
C GLY A 482 23.51 -13.30 -6.08
N PRO A 483 24.29 -14.36 -6.21
CA PRO A 483 24.44 -15.36 -5.16
C PRO A 483 25.07 -14.77 -3.89
N ILE A 484 24.42 -15.00 -2.74
CA ILE A 484 24.86 -14.53 -1.40
C ILE A 484 25.72 -15.60 -0.70
N ASP A 485 26.49 -16.38 -1.43
CA ASP A 485 27.35 -17.41 -0.89
C ASP A 485 28.55 -16.83 -0.10
N PHE A 486 28.90 -17.51 0.98
CA PHE A 486 30.00 -17.08 1.87
C PHE A 486 31.36 -17.50 1.31
N PRO A 487 32.41 -16.62 1.37
CA PRO A 487 32.40 -15.26 1.95
C PRO A 487 32.16 -14.13 0.94
N TRP A 488 32.33 -14.38 -0.35
CA TRP A 488 32.45 -13.33 -1.35
C TRP A 488 31.10 -12.76 -1.80
N GLY A 489 30.10 -13.60 -1.97
CA GLY A 489 28.74 -13.15 -2.29
C GLY A 489 28.19 -12.29 -1.16
N MET A 490 28.28 -12.74 0.09
CA MET A 490 27.89 -11.97 1.26
C MET A 490 28.63 -10.62 1.36
N LEU A 491 29.93 -10.58 1.09
CA LEU A 491 30.71 -9.34 1.10
C LEU A 491 30.22 -8.36 0.01
N ASN A 492 29.99 -8.86 -1.18
CA ASN A 492 29.51 -8.06 -2.30
C ASN A 492 28.09 -7.52 -2.06
N PHE A 493 27.22 -8.35 -1.52
CA PHE A 493 25.88 -7.94 -1.09
C PHE A 493 25.97 -6.78 -0.09
N VAL A 494 26.74 -6.93 0.99
CA VAL A 494 26.92 -5.87 2.00
C VAL A 494 27.54 -4.61 1.41
N LEU A 495 28.51 -4.72 0.51
CA LEU A 495 29.11 -3.56 -0.16
C LEU A 495 28.10 -2.85 -1.07
N GLY A 496 27.23 -3.59 -1.75
CA GLY A 496 26.11 -3.06 -2.53
C GLY A 496 25.16 -2.26 -1.67
N GLN A 497 24.81 -2.78 -0.50
CA GLN A 497 23.96 -2.10 0.48
C GLN A 497 24.59 -0.79 1.03
N LEU A 498 25.91 -0.68 1.03
CA LEU A 498 26.62 0.49 1.55
C LEU A 498 26.88 1.56 0.48
N SER A 499 26.84 1.22 -0.80
CA SER A 499 27.20 2.14 -1.87
C SER A 499 26.54 1.81 -3.20
N PRO A 500 25.75 2.74 -3.77
CA PRO A 500 25.18 2.56 -5.12
C PRO A 500 26.25 2.52 -6.23
N ALA A 501 27.49 2.91 -5.94
CA ALA A 501 28.60 2.74 -6.87
C ALA A 501 29.10 1.29 -6.96
N HIS A 502 28.68 0.43 -6.05
CA HIS A 502 29.02 -1.00 -6.11
C HIS A 502 28.09 -1.72 -7.09
N GLN A 503 28.65 -2.17 -8.19
CA GLN A 503 27.93 -2.69 -9.37
C GLN A 503 27.87 -4.23 -9.38
N TYR A 504 27.76 -4.86 -8.20
CA TYR A 504 27.66 -6.31 -8.11
C TYR A 504 26.43 -6.83 -8.84
N ASN A 505 26.60 -7.86 -9.64
CA ASN A 505 25.59 -8.54 -10.46
C ASN A 505 24.88 -7.67 -11.54
N VAL A 506 25.18 -6.36 -11.69
CA VAL A 506 24.55 -5.53 -12.72
C VAL A 506 24.83 -6.03 -14.15
N ALA A 507 26.04 -6.50 -14.42
CA ALA A 507 26.37 -7.02 -15.76
C ALA A 507 25.68 -8.37 -16.04
N ALA A 508 25.48 -9.20 -15.02
CA ALA A 508 24.77 -10.46 -15.17
C ALA A 508 23.27 -10.27 -15.42
N LEU A 509 22.63 -9.36 -14.69
CA LEU A 509 21.23 -9.01 -14.96
C LEU A 509 21.05 -8.41 -16.36
N ASP A 510 21.97 -7.56 -16.81
CA ASP A 510 21.91 -6.96 -18.15
C ASP A 510 22.10 -8.04 -19.25
N GLN A 511 22.90 -9.06 -18.97
CA GLN A 511 23.03 -10.25 -19.85
C GLN A 511 21.68 -10.97 -19.93
N PHE A 512 21.02 -11.30 -18.81
CA PHE A 512 19.71 -11.93 -18.83
C PHE A 512 18.68 -11.14 -19.65
N LEU A 513 18.61 -9.83 -19.46
CA LEU A 513 17.74 -8.96 -20.25
C LEU A 513 18.10 -8.99 -21.74
N SER A 514 19.39 -8.98 -22.07
CA SER A 514 19.87 -9.02 -23.47
C SER A 514 19.63 -10.35 -24.17
N GLU A 515 19.48 -11.44 -23.40
CA GLU A 515 19.15 -12.77 -23.92
C GLU A 515 17.63 -13.01 -23.98
N THR A 516 16.85 -12.46 -23.06
CA THR A 516 15.41 -12.71 -22.92
C THR A 516 14.56 -11.76 -23.76
N VAL A 517 14.75 -10.44 -23.63
CA VAL A 517 13.91 -9.44 -24.31
C VAL A 517 13.95 -9.57 -25.84
N PRO A 518 15.12 -9.78 -26.50
CA PRO A 518 15.16 -9.98 -27.94
C PRO A 518 14.45 -11.24 -28.41
N VAL A 519 14.39 -12.33 -27.62
CA VAL A 519 13.61 -13.52 -27.99
C VAL A 519 12.14 -13.19 -28.08
N ILE A 520 11.61 -12.42 -27.12
CA ILE A 520 10.25 -11.92 -27.16
C ILE A 520 10.02 -11.04 -28.39
N MET A 521 10.86 -10.02 -28.59
CA MET A 521 10.71 -9.03 -29.66
C MET A 521 10.92 -9.60 -31.09
N ASN A 522 11.60 -10.72 -31.22
CA ASN A 522 11.77 -11.41 -32.50
C ASN A 522 10.72 -12.53 -32.74
N SER A 523 9.83 -12.77 -31.79
CA SER A 523 8.81 -13.81 -31.89
C SER A 523 7.75 -13.48 -32.95
N PRO A 524 7.09 -14.50 -33.54
CA PRO A 524 5.94 -14.29 -34.42
C PRO A 524 4.81 -13.48 -33.76
N VAL A 525 4.51 -13.75 -32.47
CA VAL A 525 3.48 -13.02 -31.71
C VAL A 525 3.79 -11.53 -31.57
N TRP A 526 5.04 -11.17 -31.32
CA TRP A 526 5.44 -9.77 -31.25
C TRP A 526 5.33 -9.05 -32.60
N ASN A 527 5.69 -9.73 -33.68
CA ASN A 527 5.75 -9.16 -35.02
C ASN A 527 4.43 -9.23 -35.77
N ASP A 528 3.40 -9.87 -35.22
CA ASP A 528 2.06 -9.84 -35.79
C ASP A 528 1.42 -8.45 -35.51
N PRO A 529 1.14 -7.67 -36.58
CA PRO A 529 0.59 -6.32 -36.40
C PRO A 529 -0.86 -6.31 -35.90
N THR A 530 -1.52 -7.46 -35.83
CA THR A 530 -2.90 -7.60 -35.32
C THR A 530 -2.90 -7.87 -33.80
N LEU A 531 -1.77 -8.30 -33.24
CA LEU A 531 -1.61 -8.59 -31.81
C LEU A 531 -0.98 -7.41 -31.08
N LYS A 532 -1.63 -7.02 -30.01
CA LYS A 532 -1.22 -5.90 -29.14
C LYS A 532 -0.39 -6.46 -28.00
N THR A 533 0.93 -6.43 -28.11
CA THR A 533 1.87 -6.99 -27.11
C THR A 533 2.72 -5.89 -26.51
N ALA A 534 2.91 -5.91 -25.20
CA ALA A 534 3.85 -5.05 -24.51
C ALA A 534 4.80 -5.85 -23.62
N VAL A 535 6.06 -5.41 -23.51
CA VAL A 535 7.02 -5.88 -22.53
C VAL A 535 7.25 -4.78 -21.51
N VAL A 536 7.22 -5.13 -20.23
CA VAL A 536 7.60 -4.27 -19.12
C VAL A 536 8.86 -4.84 -18.48
N VAL A 537 9.91 -4.05 -18.43
CA VAL A 537 11.15 -4.36 -17.69
C VAL A 537 11.15 -3.48 -16.46
N THR A 538 11.17 -4.07 -15.28
CA THR A 538 11.16 -3.33 -14.01
C THR A 538 11.92 -4.08 -12.92
N PHE A 539 12.06 -3.45 -11.76
CA PHE A 539 12.76 -3.97 -10.59
C PHE A 539 11.83 -4.00 -9.39
N ASP A 540 12.12 -4.84 -8.43
CA ASP A 540 11.37 -4.98 -7.19
C ASP A 540 11.63 -3.79 -6.25
N GLU A 541 12.90 -3.55 -5.97
CA GLU A 541 13.36 -2.56 -4.99
C GLU A 541 14.75 -2.04 -5.36
N ASP A 542 15.18 -0.94 -4.75
CA ASP A 542 16.58 -0.56 -4.78
C ASP A 542 17.40 -1.47 -3.82
N ASN A 543 18.71 -1.45 -3.94
CA ASN A 543 19.57 -2.29 -3.07
C ASN A 543 19.87 -1.64 -1.71
N ASN A 544 19.04 -0.71 -1.24
CA ASN A 544 19.43 0.24 -0.21
C ASN A 544 18.96 -0.10 1.21
N ASN A 545 18.78 -1.36 1.53
CA ASN A 545 18.37 -1.85 2.86
C ASN A 545 19.25 -1.32 4.03
N LEU A 546 20.51 -0.96 3.76
CA LEU A 546 21.47 -0.46 4.77
C LEU A 546 21.97 0.95 4.46
N SER A 547 21.37 1.69 3.54
CA SER A 547 21.92 2.96 3.11
C SER A 547 21.98 3.97 4.25
N LEU A 548 23.15 4.54 4.40
CA LEU A 548 23.41 5.65 5.32
C LEU A 548 22.84 6.99 4.79
N GLY A 549 21.86 6.95 3.90
CA GLY A 549 21.25 8.13 3.26
C GLY A 549 22.08 8.74 2.13
N ILE A 550 23.20 8.13 1.75
CA ILE A 550 24.03 8.58 0.62
C ILE A 550 23.55 7.84 -0.64
N GLY A 551 22.85 8.56 -1.52
CA GLY A 551 22.31 8.01 -2.75
C GLY A 551 21.01 7.21 -2.59
N ASN A 552 20.38 7.27 -1.41
CA ASN A 552 19.04 6.73 -1.22
C ASN A 552 18.02 7.65 -1.88
N GLU A 553 17.37 7.15 -2.91
CA GLU A 553 16.34 7.83 -3.66
C GLU A 553 14.92 7.41 -3.22
N GLY A 554 14.77 6.73 -2.09
CA GLY A 554 13.48 6.31 -1.54
C GLY A 554 12.88 5.12 -2.28
N ASN A 555 13.67 4.09 -2.51
CA ASN A 555 13.29 2.89 -3.27
C ASN A 555 13.03 3.16 -4.76
N HIS A 556 13.76 4.10 -5.34
CA HIS A 556 13.62 4.53 -6.73
C HIS A 556 14.18 3.48 -7.69
N ILE A 557 13.33 2.96 -8.56
CA ILE A 557 13.63 1.87 -9.51
C ILE A 557 13.48 2.30 -10.97
N VAL A 558 13.92 1.44 -11.87
CA VAL A 558 13.77 1.60 -13.32
C VAL A 558 12.52 0.86 -13.80
N THR A 559 11.70 1.51 -14.63
CA THR A 559 10.62 0.86 -15.37
C THR A 559 10.65 1.29 -16.82
N VAL A 560 10.75 0.32 -17.75
CA VAL A 560 10.73 0.54 -19.20
C VAL A 560 9.55 -0.22 -19.79
N VAL A 561 8.74 0.44 -20.60
CA VAL A 561 7.60 -0.15 -21.31
C VAL A 561 7.87 -0.15 -22.79
N ILE A 562 7.87 -1.34 -23.40
CA ILE A 562 8.23 -1.59 -24.78
C ILE A 562 6.98 -2.05 -25.53
N PRO A 563 6.40 -1.26 -26.44
CA PRO A 563 5.24 -1.67 -27.21
C PRO A 563 5.64 -2.40 -28.50
N SER A 564 4.88 -3.44 -28.88
CA SER A 564 4.95 -4.05 -30.21
C SER A 564 4.36 -3.14 -31.29
N PRO A 565 4.61 -3.43 -32.59
CA PRO A 565 3.97 -2.68 -33.68
C PRO A 565 2.43 -2.66 -33.59
N GLY A 566 1.80 -3.78 -33.22
CA GLY A 566 0.35 -3.85 -33.00
C GLY A 566 -0.13 -3.03 -31.83
N ALA A 567 0.60 -3.02 -30.71
CA ALA A 567 0.28 -2.18 -29.55
C ALA A 567 0.42 -0.69 -29.85
N ILE A 568 1.43 -0.30 -30.65
CA ILE A 568 1.58 1.08 -31.15
C ILE A 568 0.36 1.46 -32.02
N ALA A 569 -0.03 0.58 -32.94
CA ALA A 569 -1.21 0.82 -33.78
C ALA A 569 -2.49 0.95 -32.96
N ALA A 570 -2.58 0.30 -31.79
CA ALA A 570 -3.69 0.36 -30.85
C ALA A 570 -3.63 1.57 -29.89
N GLY A 571 -2.60 2.42 -29.98
CA GLY A 571 -2.52 3.66 -29.23
C GLY A 571 -1.45 3.73 -28.14
N MET A 572 -0.62 2.70 -27.96
CA MET A 572 0.57 2.84 -27.13
C MET A 572 1.55 3.84 -27.73
N ARG A 573 2.22 4.58 -26.89
CA ARG A 573 3.12 5.64 -27.32
C ARG A 573 4.44 5.06 -27.86
N PRO A 574 4.83 5.37 -29.11
CA PRO A 574 6.04 4.84 -29.73
C PRO A 574 7.29 5.64 -29.37
N GLY A 575 8.45 5.01 -29.54
CA GLY A 575 9.76 5.65 -29.47
C GLY A 575 10.20 6.03 -28.06
N SER A 576 11.25 6.84 -28.01
CA SER A 576 11.88 7.26 -26.74
C SER A 576 11.13 8.45 -26.14
N TYR A 577 10.75 8.32 -24.88
CA TYR A 577 10.19 9.40 -24.06
C TYR A 577 10.34 9.06 -22.58
N THR A 578 10.25 10.08 -21.73
CA THR A 578 10.27 9.93 -20.28
C THR A 578 8.88 10.19 -19.72
N ALA A 579 8.34 9.22 -18.97
CA ALA A 579 7.18 9.37 -18.12
C ALA A 579 7.62 9.91 -16.75
N THR A 580 6.87 10.85 -16.19
CA THR A 580 7.28 11.63 -15.00
C THR A 580 6.29 11.54 -13.85
N ASN A 581 5.10 10.99 -14.06
CA ASN A 581 4.16 10.72 -12.99
C ASN A 581 4.74 9.70 -12.01
N HIS A 582 4.31 9.80 -10.76
CA HIS A 582 4.68 8.82 -9.75
C HIS A 582 4.00 7.48 -10.04
N TYR A 583 4.78 6.42 -10.09
CA TYR A 583 4.33 5.04 -10.27
C TYR A 583 4.96 4.12 -9.23
N ASN A 584 4.26 3.05 -8.90
CA ASN A 584 4.75 1.97 -8.04
C ASN A 584 4.23 0.61 -8.54
N HIS A 585 4.37 -0.42 -7.74
CA HIS A 585 3.95 -1.77 -8.12
C HIS A 585 2.42 -1.90 -8.26
N TYR A 586 1.63 -1.12 -7.51
CA TYR A 586 0.18 -1.06 -7.71
C TYR A 586 -0.19 -0.40 -9.05
N SER A 587 0.59 0.58 -9.51
CA SER A 587 0.42 1.19 -10.84
C SER A 587 0.66 0.16 -11.96
N LEU A 588 1.63 -0.74 -11.77
CA LEU A 588 1.91 -1.85 -12.70
C LEU A 588 0.76 -2.87 -12.72
N LEU A 589 0.25 -3.27 -11.54
CA LEU A 589 -0.90 -4.15 -11.46
C LEU A 589 -2.12 -3.53 -12.15
N ARG A 590 -2.42 -2.27 -11.86
CA ARG A 590 -3.50 -1.53 -12.51
C ARG A 590 -3.36 -1.51 -14.04
N MET A 591 -2.13 -1.30 -14.55
CA MET A 591 -1.88 -1.36 -15.99
C MET A 591 -2.18 -2.74 -16.58
N ILE A 592 -1.84 -3.83 -15.87
CA ILE A 592 -2.13 -5.20 -16.30
C ILE A 592 -3.65 -5.43 -16.33
N GLU A 593 -4.35 -5.03 -15.28
CA GLU A 593 -5.81 -5.20 -15.15
C GLU A 593 -6.57 -4.38 -16.20
N ASP A 594 -6.23 -3.09 -16.35
CA ASP A 594 -6.82 -2.23 -17.38
C ASP A 594 -6.57 -2.80 -18.78
N SER A 595 -5.34 -3.25 -19.08
CA SER A 595 -4.96 -3.76 -20.39
C SER A 595 -5.64 -5.08 -20.74
N LEU A 596 -5.83 -5.95 -19.77
CA LEU A 596 -6.46 -7.26 -19.97
C LEU A 596 -7.97 -7.25 -19.71
N GLY A 597 -8.55 -6.11 -19.30
CA GLY A 597 -9.97 -5.98 -19.00
C GLY A 597 -10.38 -6.80 -17.77
N LEU A 598 -9.53 -6.83 -16.75
CA LEU A 598 -9.74 -7.56 -15.50
C LEU A 598 -10.33 -6.65 -14.42
N PRO A 599 -11.06 -7.20 -13.44
CA PRO A 599 -11.45 -6.44 -12.25
C PRO A 599 -10.24 -6.14 -11.38
N TYR A 600 -10.24 -4.99 -10.71
CA TYR A 600 -9.24 -4.63 -9.71
C TYR A 600 -9.30 -5.58 -8.51
N LEU A 601 -8.13 -5.94 -7.98
CA LEU A 601 -8.01 -6.86 -6.84
C LEU A 601 -8.35 -6.17 -5.52
N THR A 602 -7.85 -4.95 -5.35
CA THR A 602 -7.97 -4.20 -4.09
C THR A 602 -8.23 -2.71 -4.36
N LYS A 603 -8.29 -1.92 -3.30
CA LYS A 603 -8.34 -0.46 -3.44
C LYS A 603 -6.96 0.14 -3.75
N ASN A 604 -5.87 -0.55 -3.41
CA ASN A 604 -4.52 -0.08 -3.69
C ASN A 604 -4.29 0.05 -5.20
N ASP A 605 -4.59 -1.01 -5.97
CA ASP A 605 -4.49 -1.01 -7.42
C ASP A 605 -5.59 -0.15 -8.08
N GLN A 606 -6.83 -0.21 -7.59
CA GLN A 606 -7.94 0.59 -8.14
C GLN A 606 -7.65 2.10 -8.12
N TYR A 607 -7.00 2.59 -7.06
CA TYR A 607 -6.71 4.01 -6.87
C TYR A 607 -5.25 4.39 -7.16
N ALA A 608 -4.38 3.43 -7.52
CA ALA A 608 -3.02 3.70 -7.96
C ALA A 608 -3.00 4.65 -9.17
N SER A 609 -1.89 5.32 -9.38
CA SER A 609 -1.67 6.18 -10.55
C SER A 609 -1.75 5.36 -11.84
N PRO A 610 -2.72 5.61 -12.75
CA PRO A 610 -2.78 4.87 -14.01
C PRO A 610 -1.60 5.24 -14.89
N MET A 611 -1.01 4.26 -15.56
CA MET A 611 0.18 4.47 -16.41
C MET A 611 -0.16 5.13 -17.76
N ASN A 612 -0.94 6.20 -17.71
CA ASN A 612 -1.50 6.91 -18.86
C ASN A 612 -0.44 7.48 -19.82
N GLU A 613 0.74 7.89 -19.29
CA GLU A 613 1.81 8.49 -20.11
C GLU A 613 2.39 7.52 -21.16
N PHE A 614 2.14 6.22 -21.01
CA PHE A 614 2.54 5.18 -21.96
C PHE A 614 1.54 5.00 -23.12
N TRP A 615 0.44 5.76 -23.12
CA TRP A 615 -0.54 5.84 -24.21
C TRP A 615 -0.60 7.24 -24.80
N THR A 616 -0.81 7.30 -26.12
CA THR A 616 -0.89 8.58 -26.83
C THR A 616 -2.01 9.47 -26.31
N ALA A 617 -3.13 8.88 -25.91
CA ALA A 617 -4.27 9.58 -25.33
C ALA A 617 -3.97 10.19 -23.93
N GLY A 618 -2.95 9.71 -23.23
CA GLY A 618 -2.54 10.21 -21.91
C GLY A 618 -1.55 11.39 -21.96
N VAL A 619 -1.11 11.75 -23.15
CA VAL A 619 -0.18 12.90 -23.32
C VAL A 619 -1.01 14.19 -23.39
N VAL A 620 -0.96 14.98 -22.32
CA VAL A 620 -1.50 16.35 -22.35
C VAL A 620 -0.53 17.21 -23.18
N VAL A 621 -0.97 17.68 -24.35
CA VAL A 621 -0.20 18.55 -25.26
C VAL A 621 -0.20 19.99 -24.74
#